data_1f4df4d6106783439624534458e611bc
#
_entry.id   1f4df4d6106783439624534458e611bc
#
_cell.length_a   1.000
_cell.length_b   1.000
_cell.length_c   1.000
_cell.angle_alpha   90.00
_cell.angle_beta   90.00
_cell.angle_gamma   90.00
#
_symmetry.space_group_name_H-M   'P 1'
#
loop_
_entity.id
_entity.type
_entity.pdbx_description
1 polymer ?
#
loop_
_entity_poly.entity_id
_entity_poly.type
_entity_poly.pdbx_seq_one_letter_code
_entity_poly.pdbx_strand_id
1 'polypeptide(L)'
;MSDTIRIALIGATGLIGTTVIGQCIGREDVRLTGIARREMKLPRGIRMELFVAEPAKWGEVIEAIRPTALICALGTTWKKAGEEEAAFRAVDLDLVLETAQAAKKLNVERFVHVSSAGADPMSGKFYLKVKGEVERELTKMRFGRLDILRPGLLVGKREGDRRPAERFGIAAAPLGNLLLHGSYRRFRAIRADSVAQAALALAKRAARGRFVHDNDGILRAAKTLPQIEHEAT
;
A
#
# COMPACT_ATOMS: atom_id res chain seq x y z
N MET A 1 3.45 28.12 -1.45
CA MET A 1 2.24 27.28 -1.24
C MET A 1 2.57 25.92 -1.84
N SER A 2 2.64 24.85 -1.07
CA SER A 2 2.88 23.51 -1.64
C SER A 2 1.59 23.05 -2.32
N ASP A 3 1.68 22.71 -3.62
CA ASP A 3 0.51 22.22 -4.35
C ASP A 3 -0.04 20.97 -3.68
N THR A 4 -1.32 21.00 -3.32
CA THR A 4 -2.03 19.83 -2.76
C THR A 4 -2.08 18.72 -3.79
N ILE A 5 -1.46 17.58 -3.48
CA ILE A 5 -1.46 16.43 -4.39
C ILE A 5 -2.74 15.61 -4.29
N ARG A 6 -3.32 15.23 -5.44
CA ARG A 6 -4.45 14.31 -5.50
C ARG A 6 -3.96 12.86 -5.53
N ILE A 7 -4.36 12.08 -4.53
CA ILE A 7 -3.98 10.67 -4.39
C ILE A 7 -5.22 9.80 -4.39
N ALA A 8 -5.29 8.84 -5.30
CA ALA A 8 -6.26 7.74 -5.23
C ALA A 8 -5.68 6.61 -4.39
N LEU A 9 -6.47 6.07 -3.46
CA LEU A 9 -6.11 4.93 -2.62
C LEU A 9 -7.01 3.75 -2.93
N ILE A 10 -6.44 2.66 -3.42
CA ILE A 10 -7.12 1.38 -3.62
C ILE A 10 -6.67 0.39 -2.56
N GLY A 11 -7.62 -0.40 -2.03
CA GLY A 11 -7.39 -1.24 -0.87
C GLY A 11 -7.59 -0.50 0.47
N ALA A 12 -8.42 0.55 0.47
CA ALA A 12 -8.71 1.43 1.61
C ALA A 12 -9.14 0.68 2.88
N THR A 13 -9.80 -0.48 2.75
CA THR A 13 -10.30 -1.31 3.87
C THR A 13 -9.26 -2.28 4.45
N GLY A 14 -8.06 -2.38 3.85
CA GLY A 14 -6.95 -3.21 4.34
C GLY A 14 -6.15 -2.52 5.43
N LEU A 15 -5.24 -3.28 6.10
CA LEU A 15 -4.38 -2.74 7.15
C LEU A 15 -3.61 -1.50 6.71
N ILE A 16 -2.93 -1.58 5.57
CA ILE A 16 -2.16 -0.44 5.06
C ILE A 16 -3.08 0.68 4.60
N GLY A 17 -4.19 0.35 3.90
CA GLY A 17 -5.14 1.37 3.43
C GLY A 17 -5.75 2.18 4.58
N THR A 18 -6.24 1.52 5.63
CA THR A 18 -6.78 2.21 6.82
C THR A 18 -5.71 3.03 7.53
N THR A 19 -4.47 2.55 7.56
CA THR A 19 -3.34 3.30 8.14
C THR A 19 -3.00 4.52 7.29
N VAL A 20 -3.00 4.43 5.94
CA VAL A 20 -2.81 5.59 5.04
C VAL A 20 -3.88 6.64 5.31
N ILE A 21 -5.15 6.23 5.44
CA ILE A 21 -6.25 7.13 5.78
C ILE A 21 -5.95 7.85 7.11
N GLY A 22 -5.55 7.11 8.14
CA GLY A 22 -5.20 7.69 9.44
C GLY A 22 -4.06 8.71 9.37
N GLN A 23 -3.05 8.46 8.53
CA GLN A 23 -1.92 9.38 8.32
C GLN A 23 -2.31 10.65 7.53
N CYS A 24 -3.49 10.70 6.95
CA CYS A 24 -4.00 11.88 6.24
C CYS A 24 -4.88 12.79 7.11
N ILE A 25 -5.19 12.41 8.37
CA ILE A 25 -5.94 13.28 9.29
C ILE A 25 -5.12 14.55 9.55
N GLY A 26 -5.74 15.72 9.35
CA GLY A 26 -5.09 17.03 9.52
C GLY A 26 -4.12 17.43 8.41
N ARG A 27 -3.97 16.64 7.32
CA ARG A 27 -3.13 17.02 6.18
C ARG A 27 -3.86 17.90 5.19
N GLU A 28 -3.24 19.00 4.83
CA GLU A 28 -3.73 19.90 3.77
C GLU A 28 -2.94 19.72 2.46
N ASP A 29 -1.78 19.10 2.54
CA ASP A 29 -0.87 18.84 1.42
C ASP A 29 -1.26 17.60 0.57
N VAL A 30 -2.33 16.88 0.99
CA VAL A 30 -2.85 15.68 0.31
C VAL A 30 -4.37 15.74 0.24
N ARG A 31 -4.92 15.64 -0.96
CA ARG A 31 -6.34 15.32 -1.19
C ARG A 31 -6.45 13.83 -1.47
N LEU A 32 -6.84 13.07 -0.44
CA LEU A 32 -7.01 11.64 -0.54
C LEU A 32 -8.41 11.28 -1.00
N THR A 33 -8.50 10.37 -1.97
CA THR A 33 -9.78 9.76 -2.40
C THR A 33 -9.62 8.25 -2.36
N GLY A 34 -10.45 7.59 -1.55
CA GLY A 34 -10.47 6.14 -1.44
C GLY A 34 -11.37 5.50 -2.50
N ILE A 35 -10.99 4.34 -3.01
CA ILE A 35 -11.83 3.48 -3.86
C ILE A 35 -11.94 2.12 -3.18
N ALA A 36 -13.15 1.67 -2.91
CA ALA A 36 -13.43 0.43 -2.19
C ALA A 36 -14.61 -0.33 -2.80
N ARG A 37 -14.68 -1.64 -2.57
CA ARG A 37 -15.81 -2.49 -3.00
C ARG A 37 -17.01 -2.43 -2.06
N ARG A 38 -16.83 -1.87 -0.87
CA ARG A 38 -17.85 -1.78 0.18
C ARG A 38 -17.61 -0.55 1.05
N GLU A 39 -18.64 -0.09 1.68
CA GLU A 39 -18.55 0.99 2.66
C GLU A 39 -17.60 0.63 3.81
N MET A 40 -17.00 1.65 4.37
CA MET A 40 -16.20 1.57 5.58
C MET A 40 -16.44 2.81 6.43
N LYS A 41 -16.33 2.63 7.74
CA LYS A 41 -16.38 3.76 8.67
C LYS A 41 -15.07 4.54 8.58
N LEU A 42 -15.16 5.79 8.22
CA LEU A 42 -14.00 6.68 8.18
C LEU A 42 -13.66 7.19 9.60
N PRO A 43 -12.36 7.37 9.91
CA PRO A 43 -11.94 7.97 11.17
C PRO A 43 -12.47 9.40 11.31
N ARG A 44 -12.71 9.83 12.57
CA ARG A 44 -13.09 11.21 12.84
C ARG A 44 -11.97 12.17 12.43
N GLY A 45 -12.33 13.32 11.87
CA GLY A 45 -11.38 14.38 11.47
C GLY A 45 -10.71 14.17 10.11
N ILE A 46 -10.95 13.06 9.41
CA ILE A 46 -10.46 12.90 8.04
C ILE A 46 -11.30 13.71 7.05
N ARG A 47 -10.63 14.41 6.15
CA ARG A 47 -11.24 15.09 4.99
C ARG A 47 -10.89 14.29 3.73
N MET A 48 -11.74 13.35 3.34
CA MET A 48 -11.58 12.54 2.13
C MET A 48 -12.93 12.14 1.54
N GLU A 49 -12.90 11.78 0.27
CA GLU A 49 -14.01 11.13 -0.41
C GLU A 49 -13.76 9.62 -0.46
N LEU A 50 -14.83 8.84 -0.35
CA LEU A 50 -14.78 7.38 -0.53
C LEU A 50 -15.77 6.97 -1.60
N PHE A 51 -15.29 6.47 -2.72
CA PHE A 51 -16.11 5.86 -3.76
C PHE A 51 -16.27 4.37 -3.50
N VAL A 52 -17.52 3.95 -3.41
CA VAL A 52 -17.87 2.52 -3.32
C VAL A 52 -18.34 2.08 -4.69
N ALA A 53 -17.55 1.22 -5.33
CA ALA A 53 -17.82 0.75 -6.68
C ALA A 53 -17.28 -0.67 -6.89
N GLU A 54 -17.94 -1.42 -7.77
CA GLU A 54 -17.42 -2.70 -8.26
C GLU A 54 -16.10 -2.49 -9.03
N PRO A 55 -15.17 -3.47 -8.99
CA PRO A 55 -13.86 -3.35 -9.62
C PRO A 55 -13.92 -2.94 -11.10
N ALA A 56 -14.88 -3.44 -11.85
CA ALA A 56 -15.06 -3.11 -13.27
C ALA A 56 -15.28 -1.60 -13.52
N LYS A 57 -15.76 -0.85 -12.52
CA LYS A 57 -16.00 0.60 -12.60
C LYS A 57 -14.86 1.45 -12.02
N TRP A 58 -13.80 0.85 -11.51
CA TRP A 58 -12.70 1.62 -10.90
C TRP A 58 -11.98 2.52 -11.91
N GLY A 59 -11.92 2.12 -13.18
CA GLY A 59 -11.39 2.98 -14.25
C GLY A 59 -12.17 4.30 -14.37
N GLU A 60 -13.50 4.25 -14.37
CA GLU A 60 -14.38 5.43 -14.42
C GLU A 60 -14.17 6.33 -13.19
N VAL A 61 -14.02 5.73 -12.02
CA VAL A 61 -13.75 6.47 -10.77
C VAL A 61 -12.39 7.15 -10.83
N ILE A 62 -11.33 6.45 -11.29
CA ILE A 62 -9.99 7.03 -11.45
C ILE A 62 -10.04 8.20 -12.45
N GLU A 63 -10.80 8.07 -13.53
CA GLU A 63 -10.98 9.14 -14.53
C GLU A 63 -11.65 10.38 -13.92
N ALA A 64 -12.68 10.18 -13.09
CA ALA A 64 -13.37 11.28 -12.40
C ALA A 64 -12.46 11.99 -11.38
N ILE A 65 -11.66 11.25 -10.61
CA ILE A 65 -10.76 11.78 -9.59
C ILE A 65 -9.58 12.51 -10.23
N ARG A 66 -9.09 12.07 -11.39
CA ARG A 66 -7.86 12.54 -12.05
C ARG A 66 -6.68 12.65 -11.06
N PRO A 67 -6.30 11.56 -10.41
CA PRO A 67 -5.25 11.61 -9.40
C PRO A 67 -3.88 11.81 -10.06
N THR A 68 -3.00 12.52 -9.37
CA THR A 68 -1.58 12.63 -9.76
C THR A 68 -0.82 11.35 -9.39
N ALA A 69 -1.23 10.71 -8.30
CA ALA A 69 -0.64 9.48 -7.81
C ALA A 69 -1.71 8.47 -7.39
N LEU A 70 -1.40 7.19 -7.53
CA LEU A 70 -2.24 6.09 -7.05
C LEU A 70 -1.44 5.22 -6.09
N ILE A 71 -1.98 5.00 -4.89
CA ILE A 71 -1.48 4.04 -3.91
C ILE A 71 -2.33 2.78 -4.00
N CYS A 72 -1.72 1.68 -4.42
CA CYS A 72 -2.33 0.37 -4.48
C CYS A 72 -1.90 -0.46 -3.27
N ALA A 73 -2.78 -0.54 -2.27
CA ALA A 73 -2.63 -1.35 -1.07
C ALA A 73 -3.55 -2.58 -1.10
N LEU A 74 -3.87 -3.08 -2.32
CA LEU A 74 -4.61 -4.32 -2.50
C LEU A 74 -3.79 -5.51 -2.01
N GLY A 75 -4.48 -6.45 -1.43
CA GLY A 75 -3.93 -7.72 -1.02
C GLY A 75 -4.93 -8.51 -0.19
N THR A 76 -4.88 -9.82 -0.33
CA THR A 76 -5.61 -10.74 0.53
C THR A 76 -4.64 -11.64 1.29
N THR A 77 -5.14 -12.45 2.18
CA THR A 77 -4.35 -13.51 2.81
C THR A 77 -4.79 -14.85 2.24
N TRP A 78 -3.89 -15.83 2.23
CA TRP A 78 -4.20 -17.18 1.77
C TRP A 78 -5.51 -17.70 2.36
N LYS A 79 -5.67 -17.54 3.68
CA LYS A 79 -6.89 -17.94 4.40
C LYS A 79 -8.15 -17.16 3.96
N LYS A 80 -8.03 -15.86 3.65
CA LYS A 80 -9.19 -15.06 3.16
C LYS A 80 -9.56 -15.40 1.72
N ALA A 81 -8.62 -15.91 0.95
CA ALA A 81 -8.85 -16.45 -0.39
C ALA A 81 -9.46 -17.87 -0.38
N GLY A 82 -9.85 -18.39 0.79
CA GLY A 82 -10.39 -19.75 0.91
C GLY A 82 -9.35 -20.84 0.67
N GLU A 83 -8.06 -20.48 0.76
CA GLU A 83 -6.91 -21.35 0.45
C GLU A 83 -6.89 -21.82 -1.01
N GLU A 84 -7.50 -21.03 -1.90
CA GLU A 84 -7.57 -21.28 -3.33
C GLU A 84 -6.65 -20.36 -4.12
N GLU A 85 -5.83 -20.93 -4.99
CA GLU A 85 -4.88 -20.19 -5.83
C GLU A 85 -5.56 -19.21 -6.78
N ALA A 86 -6.64 -19.61 -7.41
CA ALA A 86 -7.40 -18.77 -8.33
C ALA A 86 -7.99 -17.55 -7.63
N ALA A 87 -8.63 -17.75 -6.46
CA ALA A 87 -9.19 -16.66 -5.67
C ALA A 87 -8.12 -15.71 -5.14
N PHE A 88 -6.93 -16.23 -4.78
CA PHE A 88 -5.80 -15.40 -4.38
C PHE A 88 -5.28 -14.56 -5.56
N ARG A 89 -5.07 -15.17 -6.73
CA ARG A 89 -4.60 -14.47 -7.94
C ARG A 89 -5.59 -13.41 -8.41
N ALA A 90 -6.88 -13.67 -8.36
CA ALA A 90 -7.90 -12.69 -8.74
C ALA A 90 -7.77 -11.37 -7.98
N VAL A 91 -7.38 -11.40 -6.70
CA VAL A 91 -7.21 -10.17 -5.90
C VAL A 91 -5.79 -9.63 -5.95
N ASP A 92 -4.79 -10.49 -5.76
CA ASP A 92 -3.39 -10.08 -5.57
C ASP A 92 -2.61 -9.92 -6.88
N LEU A 93 -3.14 -10.41 -8.01
CA LEU A 93 -2.57 -10.24 -9.34
C LEU A 93 -3.53 -9.48 -10.25
N ASP A 94 -4.66 -10.10 -10.61
CA ASP A 94 -5.49 -9.62 -11.72
C ASP A 94 -6.06 -8.24 -11.41
N LEU A 95 -6.70 -8.06 -10.25
CA LEU A 95 -7.28 -6.78 -9.83
C LEU A 95 -6.22 -5.67 -9.66
N VAL A 96 -5.00 -6.01 -9.22
CA VAL A 96 -3.89 -5.06 -9.14
C VAL A 96 -3.48 -4.60 -10.54
N LEU A 97 -3.35 -5.54 -11.48
CA LEU A 97 -2.93 -5.24 -12.85
C LEU A 97 -4.00 -4.49 -13.64
N GLU A 98 -5.28 -4.86 -13.49
CA GLU A 98 -6.42 -4.13 -14.08
C GLU A 98 -6.44 -2.67 -13.60
N THR A 99 -6.30 -2.47 -12.28
CA THR A 99 -6.21 -1.13 -11.68
C THR A 99 -5.02 -0.34 -12.24
N ALA A 100 -3.87 -0.97 -12.34
CA ALA A 100 -2.67 -0.32 -12.85
C ALA A 100 -2.80 0.02 -14.35
N GLN A 101 -3.40 -0.85 -15.15
CA GLN A 101 -3.70 -0.61 -16.56
C GLN A 101 -4.64 0.58 -16.73
N ALA A 102 -5.72 0.64 -15.95
CA ALA A 102 -6.65 1.77 -15.95
C ALA A 102 -5.92 3.08 -15.57
N ALA A 103 -5.14 3.07 -14.48
CA ALA A 103 -4.35 4.23 -14.06
C ALA A 103 -3.37 4.67 -15.15
N LYS A 104 -2.68 3.74 -15.80
CA LYS A 104 -1.74 4.04 -16.88
C LYS A 104 -2.43 4.64 -18.10
N LYS A 105 -3.56 4.09 -18.52
CA LYS A 105 -4.37 4.58 -19.63
C LYS A 105 -4.86 6.02 -19.38
N LEU A 106 -5.15 6.34 -18.15
CA LEU A 106 -5.62 7.66 -17.70
C LEU A 106 -4.47 8.62 -17.33
N ASN A 107 -3.22 8.30 -17.69
CA ASN A 107 -2.04 9.11 -17.47
C ASN A 107 -1.76 9.44 -15.99
N VAL A 108 -2.12 8.56 -15.07
CA VAL A 108 -1.66 8.68 -13.69
C VAL A 108 -0.13 8.54 -13.66
N GLU A 109 0.55 9.60 -13.24
CA GLU A 109 2.01 9.68 -13.37
C GLU A 109 2.75 8.76 -12.41
N ARG A 110 2.22 8.60 -11.18
CA ARG A 110 2.90 7.94 -10.06
C ARG A 110 2.07 6.79 -9.54
N PHE A 111 2.71 5.63 -9.44
CA PHE A 111 2.08 4.42 -8.93
C PHE A 111 2.93 3.86 -7.79
N VAL A 112 2.32 3.74 -6.60
CA VAL A 112 2.94 3.13 -5.42
C VAL A 112 2.24 1.82 -5.13
N HIS A 113 2.98 0.70 -5.17
CA HIS A 113 2.45 -0.63 -4.92
C HIS A 113 3.00 -1.22 -3.63
N VAL A 114 2.12 -1.76 -2.80
CA VAL A 114 2.51 -2.51 -1.59
C VAL A 114 2.62 -3.99 -1.93
N SER A 115 3.86 -4.45 -2.07
CA SER A 115 4.24 -5.82 -2.35
C SER A 115 4.63 -6.58 -1.06
N SER A 116 5.65 -7.44 -1.10
CA SER A 116 6.16 -8.21 0.04
C SER A 116 7.66 -8.44 -0.05
N ALA A 117 8.35 -8.48 1.08
CA ALA A 117 9.73 -8.94 1.13
C ALA A 117 9.84 -10.37 0.58
N GLY A 118 10.82 -10.59 -0.30
CA GLY A 118 11.03 -11.87 -0.98
C GLY A 118 10.15 -12.10 -2.21
N ALA A 119 9.38 -11.11 -2.67
CA ALA A 119 8.64 -11.20 -3.93
C ALA A 119 9.59 -11.52 -5.09
N ASP A 120 9.33 -12.64 -5.79
CA ASP A 120 10.15 -13.16 -6.87
C ASP A 120 9.28 -14.03 -7.79
N PRO A 121 9.18 -13.73 -9.10
CA PRO A 121 8.37 -14.51 -10.03
C PRO A 121 8.87 -15.96 -10.19
N MET A 122 10.11 -16.24 -9.80
CA MET A 122 10.70 -17.60 -9.83
C MET A 122 10.62 -18.31 -8.48
N SER A 123 9.99 -17.71 -7.47
CA SER A 123 9.87 -18.30 -6.14
C SER A 123 9.09 -19.61 -6.17
N GLY A 124 9.58 -20.62 -5.47
CA GLY A 124 8.85 -21.88 -5.21
C GLY A 124 7.65 -21.68 -4.23
N LYS A 125 7.59 -20.53 -3.54
CA LYS A 125 6.46 -20.20 -2.65
C LYS A 125 5.41 -19.45 -3.44
N PHE A 126 4.23 -20.03 -3.61
CA PHE A 126 3.12 -19.48 -4.38
C PHE A 126 2.86 -17.98 -4.11
N TYR A 127 2.71 -17.60 -2.84
CA TYR A 127 2.48 -16.21 -2.44
C TYR A 127 3.57 -15.25 -2.99
N LEU A 128 4.85 -15.60 -2.81
CA LEU A 128 5.96 -14.76 -3.24
C LEU A 128 6.10 -14.72 -4.77
N LYS A 129 5.76 -15.84 -5.42
CA LYS A 129 5.69 -15.94 -6.90
C LYS A 129 4.66 -14.96 -7.44
N VAL A 130 3.43 -14.98 -6.93
CA VAL A 130 2.35 -14.07 -7.38
C VAL A 130 2.77 -12.61 -7.16
N LYS A 131 3.33 -12.26 -5.99
CA LYS A 131 3.83 -10.90 -5.74
C LYS A 131 4.94 -10.50 -6.71
N GLY A 132 5.84 -11.41 -7.04
CA GLY A 132 6.89 -11.18 -8.03
C GLY A 132 6.35 -11.00 -9.46
N GLU A 133 5.34 -11.76 -9.83
CA GLU A 133 4.64 -11.63 -11.12
C GLU A 133 4.01 -10.23 -11.26
N VAL A 134 3.31 -9.76 -10.22
CA VAL A 134 2.75 -8.40 -10.18
C VAL A 134 3.83 -7.35 -10.41
N GLU A 135 4.92 -7.40 -9.66
CA GLU A 135 6.01 -6.44 -9.78
C GLU A 135 6.63 -6.43 -11.19
N ARG A 136 6.77 -7.61 -11.80
CA ARG A 136 7.26 -7.74 -13.16
C ARG A 136 6.33 -7.08 -14.17
N GLU A 137 5.02 -7.32 -14.08
CA GLU A 137 4.03 -6.74 -14.99
C GLU A 137 3.89 -5.23 -14.79
N LEU A 138 3.86 -4.73 -13.54
CA LEU A 138 3.87 -3.30 -13.24
C LEU A 138 5.11 -2.61 -13.84
N THR A 139 6.27 -3.26 -13.81
CA THR A 139 7.51 -2.73 -14.39
C THR A 139 7.38 -2.53 -15.90
N LYS A 140 6.71 -3.45 -16.60
CA LYS A 140 6.47 -3.36 -18.06
C LYS A 140 5.56 -2.19 -18.44
N MET A 141 4.68 -1.74 -17.52
CA MET A 141 3.74 -0.64 -17.80
C MET A 141 4.41 0.74 -17.90
N ARG A 142 5.67 0.88 -17.44
CA ARG A 142 6.47 2.10 -17.58
C ARG A 142 5.74 3.37 -17.10
N PHE A 143 5.28 3.37 -15.85
CA PHE A 143 4.79 4.59 -15.20
C PHE A 143 5.87 5.67 -15.19
N GLY A 144 5.48 6.94 -15.17
CA GLY A 144 6.44 8.03 -14.97
C GLY A 144 7.27 7.80 -13.72
N ARG A 145 6.58 7.37 -12.62
CA ARG A 145 7.21 6.89 -11.40
C ARG A 145 6.50 5.64 -10.88
N LEU A 146 7.26 4.59 -10.61
CA LEU A 146 6.80 3.35 -9.97
C LEU A 146 7.61 3.11 -8.70
N ASP A 147 6.96 3.14 -7.55
CA ASP A 147 7.54 2.76 -6.27
C ASP A 147 6.92 1.43 -5.80
N ILE A 148 7.76 0.43 -5.56
CA ILE A 148 7.39 -0.89 -5.06
C ILE A 148 7.88 -1.01 -3.63
N LEU A 149 6.97 -1.11 -2.68
CA LEU A 149 7.27 -1.31 -1.27
C LEU A 149 7.26 -2.80 -0.97
N ARG A 150 8.39 -3.34 -0.50
CA ARG A 150 8.55 -4.74 -0.09
C ARG A 150 8.66 -4.83 1.44
N PRO A 151 7.59 -4.61 2.19
CA PRO A 151 7.63 -4.74 3.64
C PRO A 151 7.89 -6.20 4.05
N GLY A 152 8.58 -6.37 5.17
CA GLY A 152 8.65 -7.64 5.88
C GLY A 152 7.34 -7.96 6.58
N LEU A 153 7.42 -8.59 7.77
CA LEU A 153 6.23 -8.90 8.55
C LEU A 153 5.53 -7.60 9.01
N LEU A 154 4.31 -7.39 8.53
CA LEU A 154 3.53 -6.21 8.90
C LEU A 154 3.01 -6.31 10.33
N VAL A 155 3.29 -5.30 11.15
CA VAL A 155 2.79 -5.14 12.51
C VAL A 155 1.84 -3.95 12.56
N GLY A 156 0.59 -4.17 12.98
CA GLY A 156 -0.42 -3.11 13.09
C GLY A 156 -1.72 -3.64 13.66
N LYS A 157 -2.57 -2.74 14.18
CA LYS A 157 -3.91 -3.10 14.66
C LYS A 157 -4.85 -3.18 13.46
N ARG A 158 -5.51 -4.32 13.24
CA ARG A 158 -6.66 -4.44 12.34
C ARG A 158 -7.94 -4.26 13.14
N GLU A 159 -8.81 -3.38 12.73
CA GLU A 159 -10.17 -3.35 13.28
C GLU A 159 -10.87 -4.67 12.96
N GLY A 160 -11.36 -5.36 13.99
CA GLY A 160 -12.08 -6.63 13.86
C GLY A 160 -11.25 -7.92 14.00
N ASP A 161 -9.93 -7.87 14.11
CA ASP A 161 -9.10 -9.06 14.37
C ASP A 161 -8.91 -9.28 15.88
N ARG A 162 -9.78 -10.12 16.47
CA ARG A 162 -9.73 -10.52 17.90
C ARG A 162 -8.80 -11.71 18.16
N ARG A 163 -7.74 -11.91 17.37
CA ARG A 163 -6.90 -13.11 17.50
C ARG A 163 -5.77 -12.94 18.52
N PRO A 164 -5.76 -13.72 19.63
CA PRO A 164 -4.69 -13.67 20.62
C PRO A 164 -3.33 -14.11 20.04
N ALA A 165 -3.28 -15.00 19.04
CA ALA A 165 -2.04 -15.48 18.44
C ALA A 165 -1.24 -14.41 17.69
N GLU A 166 -1.92 -13.41 17.06
CA GLU A 166 -1.21 -12.28 16.44
C GLU A 166 -0.59 -11.33 17.47
N ARG A 167 -1.17 -11.23 18.68
CA ARG A 167 -0.59 -10.44 19.79
C ARG A 167 0.75 -11.00 20.28
N PHE A 168 0.91 -12.33 20.28
CA PHE A 168 2.19 -12.98 20.60
C PHE A 168 3.24 -12.76 19.51
N GLY A 169 2.86 -12.82 18.23
CA GLY A 169 3.75 -12.49 17.11
C GLY A 169 4.23 -11.03 17.14
N ILE A 170 3.36 -10.09 17.52
CA ILE A 170 3.70 -8.67 17.69
C ILE A 170 4.66 -8.47 18.87
N ALA A 171 4.45 -9.17 20.00
CA ALA A 171 5.30 -9.07 21.18
C ALA A 171 6.68 -9.70 20.96
N ALA A 172 6.79 -10.75 20.15
CA ALA A 172 8.06 -11.42 19.81
C ALA A 172 8.83 -10.73 18.66
N ALA A 173 8.20 -9.82 17.90
CA ALA A 173 8.80 -9.15 16.76
C ALA A 173 10.11 -8.40 17.07
N PRO A 174 10.29 -7.71 18.21
CA PRO A 174 11.57 -7.07 18.56
C PRO A 174 12.71 -8.06 18.72
N LEU A 175 12.46 -9.21 19.38
CA LEU A 175 13.44 -10.27 19.57
C LEU A 175 13.80 -10.95 18.23
N GLY A 176 12.79 -11.24 17.39
CA GLY A 176 13.01 -11.77 16.05
C GLY A 176 13.81 -10.83 15.16
N ASN A 177 13.57 -9.51 15.26
CA ASN A 177 14.32 -8.50 14.50
C ASN A 177 15.80 -8.45 14.89
N LEU A 178 16.16 -8.78 16.14
CA LEU A 178 17.54 -8.79 16.61
C LEU A 178 18.35 -9.89 15.94
N LEU A 179 17.73 -11.01 15.57
CA LEU A 179 18.39 -12.15 14.92
C LEU A 179 18.54 -11.98 13.40
N LEU A 180 17.76 -11.08 12.79
CA LEU A 180 17.78 -10.84 11.34
C LEU A 180 18.84 -9.78 10.98
N HIS A 181 20.04 -10.22 10.61
CA HIS A 181 21.18 -9.35 10.22
C HIS A 181 21.50 -9.48 8.72
N GLY A 182 22.30 -8.55 8.19
CA GLY A 182 22.73 -8.57 6.79
C GLY A 182 21.55 -8.56 5.82
N SER A 183 21.56 -9.45 4.85
CA SER A 183 20.51 -9.59 3.82
C SER A 183 19.13 -10.00 4.37
N TYR A 184 19.08 -10.57 5.58
CA TYR A 184 17.82 -10.96 6.24
C TYR A 184 17.08 -9.77 6.87
N ARG A 185 17.69 -8.59 7.00
CA ARG A 185 17.04 -7.37 7.52
C ARG A 185 15.76 -7.02 6.77
N ARG A 186 15.67 -7.34 5.48
CA ARG A 186 14.48 -7.13 4.64
C ARG A 186 13.24 -7.87 5.15
N PHE A 187 13.37 -8.92 5.95
CA PHE A 187 12.27 -9.70 6.51
C PHE A 187 11.88 -9.27 7.92
N ARG A 188 12.56 -8.29 8.51
CA ARG A 188 12.22 -7.76 9.81
C ARG A 188 10.78 -7.28 9.85
N ALA A 189 10.17 -7.38 11.03
CA ALA A 189 8.85 -6.81 11.27
C ALA A 189 8.91 -5.29 11.10
N ILE A 190 7.89 -4.73 10.44
CA ILE A 190 7.75 -3.30 10.16
C ILE A 190 6.34 -2.83 10.52
N ARG A 191 6.22 -1.66 11.12
CA ARG A 191 4.93 -1.08 11.49
C ARG A 191 4.16 -0.65 10.24
N ALA A 192 2.85 -0.90 10.25
CA ALA A 192 1.94 -0.43 9.19
C ALA A 192 2.02 1.09 9.01
N ASP A 193 2.21 1.84 10.11
CA ASP A 193 2.40 3.30 10.09
C ASP A 193 3.59 3.69 9.20
N SER A 194 4.74 3.02 9.36
CA SER A 194 5.92 3.32 8.55
C SER A 194 5.71 3.03 7.06
N VAL A 195 4.97 1.96 6.73
CA VAL A 195 4.64 1.64 5.33
C VAL A 195 3.67 2.67 4.75
N ALA A 196 2.66 3.09 5.52
CA ALA A 196 1.70 4.12 5.09
C ALA A 196 2.38 5.49 4.90
N GLN A 197 3.22 5.90 5.83
CA GLN A 197 4.02 7.13 5.72
C GLN A 197 4.93 7.11 4.50
N ALA A 198 5.62 5.97 4.26
CA ALA A 198 6.45 5.81 3.07
C ALA A 198 5.63 5.90 1.79
N ALA A 199 4.46 5.24 1.72
CA ALA A 199 3.59 5.28 0.55
C ALA A 199 3.16 6.72 0.23
N LEU A 200 2.75 7.50 1.23
CA LEU A 200 2.39 8.91 1.08
C LEU A 200 3.60 9.76 0.64
N ALA A 201 4.75 9.60 1.29
CA ALA A 201 5.96 10.35 0.94
C ALA A 201 6.40 10.08 -0.50
N LEU A 202 6.35 8.82 -0.95
CA LEU A 202 6.74 8.41 -2.29
C LEU A 202 5.75 8.87 -3.36
N ALA A 203 4.44 8.82 -3.06
CA ALA A 203 3.39 9.35 -3.94
C ALA A 203 3.59 10.86 -4.24
N LYS A 204 4.22 11.61 -3.34
CA LYS A 204 4.53 13.03 -3.52
C LYS A 204 5.79 13.30 -4.36
N ARG A 205 6.67 12.31 -4.55
CA ARG A 205 7.95 12.51 -5.26
C ARG A 205 7.74 12.61 -6.77
N ALA A 206 8.29 13.66 -7.40
CA ALA A 206 8.17 13.90 -8.83
C ALA A 206 9.25 13.17 -9.67
N ALA A 207 10.40 12.81 -9.08
CA ALA A 207 11.50 12.18 -9.81
C ALA A 207 11.05 10.89 -10.51
N ARG A 208 11.26 10.80 -11.81
CA ARG A 208 10.85 9.65 -12.64
C ARG A 208 11.73 8.44 -12.38
N GLY A 209 11.18 7.25 -12.61
CA GLY A 209 11.93 6.02 -12.52
C GLY A 209 11.16 4.89 -11.83
N ARG A 210 11.83 3.74 -11.72
CA ARG A 210 11.35 2.58 -10.97
C ARG A 210 12.22 2.38 -9.74
N PHE A 211 11.59 2.31 -8.59
CA PHE A 211 12.25 2.19 -7.29
C PHE A 211 11.65 1.01 -6.51
N VAL A 212 12.51 0.20 -5.92
CA VAL A 212 12.11 -0.90 -5.02
C VAL A 212 12.65 -0.60 -3.63
N HIS A 213 11.77 -0.61 -2.65
CA HIS A 213 12.06 -0.26 -1.27
C HIS A 213 11.90 -1.49 -0.38
N ASP A 214 13.00 -2.00 0.15
CA ASP A 214 13.00 -2.98 1.24
C ASP A 214 12.62 -2.32 2.58
N ASN A 215 12.64 -3.05 3.68
CA ASN A 215 12.33 -2.50 5.00
C ASN A 215 13.13 -1.23 5.32
N ASP A 216 14.43 -1.24 5.07
CA ASP A 216 15.28 -0.08 5.38
C ASP A 216 14.95 1.10 4.44
N GLY A 217 14.66 0.82 3.17
CA GLY A 217 14.20 1.81 2.19
C GLY A 217 12.85 2.42 2.56
N ILE A 218 11.91 1.59 3.03
CA ILE A 218 10.61 2.05 3.52
C ILE A 218 10.77 2.96 4.74
N LEU A 219 11.59 2.57 5.72
CA LEU A 219 11.84 3.39 6.92
C LEU A 219 12.50 4.73 6.57
N ARG A 220 13.44 4.74 5.60
CA ARG A 220 14.03 6.01 5.11
C ARG A 220 13.00 6.89 4.42
N ALA A 221 12.16 6.29 3.56
CA ALA A 221 11.11 7.04 2.86
C ALA A 221 10.07 7.61 3.85
N ALA A 222 9.65 6.84 4.85
CA ALA A 222 8.70 7.27 5.87
C ALA A 222 9.17 8.55 6.60
N LYS A 223 10.46 8.63 6.93
CA LYS A 223 11.05 9.80 7.61
C LYS A 223 11.00 11.08 6.77
N THR A 224 10.79 10.98 5.46
CA THR A 224 10.69 12.16 4.57
C THR A 224 9.28 12.72 4.48
N LEU A 225 8.28 12.06 5.07
CA LEU A 225 6.93 12.61 5.17
C LEU A 225 6.94 13.72 6.24
N PRO A 226 6.58 14.96 5.89
CA PRO A 226 6.47 16.02 6.88
C PRO A 226 5.52 15.62 8.00
N GLN A 227 5.91 15.87 9.25
CA GLN A 227 5.03 15.68 10.39
C GLN A 227 3.92 16.73 10.36
N ILE A 228 2.74 16.36 10.82
CA ILE A 228 1.65 17.30 11.02
C ILE A 228 1.91 17.93 12.39
N GLU A 229 2.15 19.23 12.43
CA GLU A 229 2.15 19.96 13.68
C GLU A 229 0.68 20.00 14.15
N HIS A 230 0.36 19.19 15.14
CA HIS A 230 -0.85 19.37 15.90
C HIS A 230 -0.62 20.59 16.78
N GLU A 231 -1.20 21.74 16.41
CA GLU A 231 -1.35 22.82 17.37
C GLU A 231 -2.05 22.23 18.59
N ALA A 232 -1.32 22.18 19.70
CA ALA A 232 -1.85 21.78 20.99
C ALA A 232 -2.85 22.87 21.41
N THR A 233 -4.14 22.55 21.25
CA THR A 233 -5.25 23.31 21.83
C THR A 233 -5.51 22.83 23.25
#